data_f2ccf854e9d60ddfab1248c03251c782
#
_entry.id   f2ccf854e9d60ddfab1248c03251c782
#
_cell.length_a   1.000
_cell.length_b   1.000
_cell.length_c   1.000
_cell.angle_alpha   90.00
_cell.angle_beta   90.00
_cell.angle_gamma   90.00
#
_symmetry.space_group_name_H-M   'P 1'
#
loop_
_entity.id
_entity.type
_entity.pdbx_description
1 polymer ?
#
loop_
_entity_poly.entity_id
_entity_poly.type
_entity_poly.pdbx_seq_one_letter_code
_entity_poly.pdbx_strand_id
1 'polypeptide(L)'
;NASDIYNRTAFIFAPVTFSALCSDITTYPVSLAVAASAAVPVIFTPIVIQDYTGGCQLALPEWVRRVRNDPQVAPLIKSYADALERYRSGEVKYVKLLDGGLVDNFGLAGFTIARLASSTPFGPLAPQEAVKLRRFLFLVVDSGRAPSGAWAQTVSGPRGVDLIMAASDTATGAGAIGSYSAFDGTMGDWQDELVRWRCGLSEAESARLGAPPGWNCRDVKFFIGRISFDQLGHERAAALNAVETRFSLPSDQVEMLIAAGHDALRNNPTFRDFLKSMPGVQPAGPPVAVAKPTRPTPIATSDIKAREASAE
;
A
#
# COMPACT_ATOMS: atom_id res chain seq x y z
N ASN A 1 -0.73 -7.53 -2.70
CA ASN A 1 -0.68 -8.37 -1.50
C ASN A 1 -2.08 -8.86 -1.10
N ALA A 2 -2.12 -9.81 -0.17
CA ALA A 2 -3.31 -10.27 0.52
C ALA A 2 -2.94 -10.57 1.98
N SER A 3 -3.92 -10.77 2.84
CA SER A 3 -3.68 -11.15 4.24
C SER A 3 -3.71 -12.66 4.40
N ASP A 4 -2.59 -13.25 4.79
CA ASP A 4 -2.55 -14.64 5.24
C ASP A 4 -3.11 -14.72 6.67
N ILE A 5 -4.30 -15.28 6.80
CA ILE A 5 -5.03 -15.31 8.07
C ILE A 5 -4.44 -16.33 9.07
N TYR A 6 -3.72 -17.36 8.61
CA TYR A 6 -3.03 -18.30 9.49
C TYR A 6 -1.76 -17.66 10.07
N ASN A 7 -0.90 -17.11 9.21
CA ASN A 7 0.37 -16.51 9.62
C ASN A 7 0.22 -15.08 10.17
N ARG A 8 -0.93 -14.43 9.98
CA ARG A 8 -1.21 -13.04 10.42
C ARG A 8 -0.19 -12.05 9.88
N THR A 9 0.17 -12.23 8.61
CA THR A 9 1.15 -11.41 7.91
C THR A 9 0.71 -11.17 6.47
N ALA A 10 1.35 -10.23 5.78
CA ALA A 10 1.09 -10.01 4.37
C ALA A 10 1.57 -11.22 3.54
N PHE A 11 0.69 -11.73 2.68
CA PHE A 11 1.04 -12.63 1.59
C PHE A 11 1.42 -11.79 0.38
N ILE A 12 2.69 -11.77 0.05
CA ILE A 12 3.20 -11.00 -1.07
C ILE A 12 3.23 -11.91 -2.31
N PHE A 13 2.53 -11.51 -3.37
CA PHE A 13 2.58 -12.20 -4.66
C PHE A 13 3.93 -11.92 -5.32
N ALA A 14 4.95 -12.69 -4.93
CA ALA A 14 6.33 -12.55 -5.35
C ALA A 14 6.97 -13.92 -5.58
N PRO A 15 8.01 -14.02 -6.41
CA PRO A 15 8.68 -15.30 -6.71
C PRO A 15 9.10 -16.07 -5.45
N VAL A 16 9.61 -15.38 -4.42
CA VAL A 16 10.07 -16.00 -3.17
C VAL A 16 8.93 -16.70 -2.42
N THR A 17 7.74 -16.12 -2.39
CA THR A 17 6.56 -16.69 -1.73
C THR A 17 6.11 -17.97 -2.47
N PHE A 18 6.01 -17.90 -3.79
CA PHE A 18 5.61 -19.03 -4.61
C PHE A 18 6.67 -20.14 -4.60
N SER A 19 7.94 -19.81 -4.59
CA SER A 19 9.03 -20.78 -4.41
C SER A 19 8.92 -21.51 -3.06
N ALA A 20 8.53 -20.81 -1.99
CA ALA A 20 8.30 -21.43 -0.69
C ALA A 20 7.14 -22.44 -0.71
N LEU A 21 6.13 -22.20 -1.55
CA LEU A 21 4.98 -23.09 -1.80
C LEU A 21 5.26 -24.18 -2.86
N CYS A 22 6.50 -24.30 -3.34
CA CYS A 22 6.85 -25.18 -4.47
C CYS A 22 5.98 -24.91 -5.72
N SER A 23 5.67 -23.68 -6.00
CA SER A 23 4.81 -23.23 -7.10
C SER A 23 5.51 -22.15 -7.93
N ASP A 24 5.00 -21.92 -9.15
CA ASP A 24 5.51 -20.90 -10.06
C ASP A 24 4.51 -19.74 -10.20
N ILE A 25 4.92 -18.55 -9.76
CA ILE A 25 4.09 -17.35 -9.85
C ILE A 25 3.73 -16.98 -11.29
N THR A 26 4.56 -17.33 -12.27
CA THR A 26 4.31 -16.99 -13.69
C THR A 26 3.08 -17.70 -14.25
N THR A 27 2.66 -18.78 -13.62
CA THR A 27 1.45 -19.54 -13.97
C THR A 27 0.22 -19.11 -13.18
N TYR A 28 0.38 -18.26 -12.16
CA TYR A 28 -0.72 -17.83 -11.30
C TYR A 28 -1.48 -16.65 -11.92
N PRO A 29 -2.80 -16.77 -12.15
CA PRO A 29 -3.57 -15.69 -12.78
C PRO A 29 -3.58 -14.41 -11.95
N VAL A 30 -3.26 -13.28 -12.56
CA VAL A 30 -3.31 -11.96 -11.91
C VAL A 30 -4.71 -11.67 -11.34
N SER A 31 -5.77 -12.12 -12.02
CA SER A 31 -7.16 -11.97 -11.56
C SER A 31 -7.41 -12.63 -10.20
N LEU A 32 -6.80 -13.79 -9.92
CA LEU A 32 -6.91 -14.45 -8.61
C LEU A 32 -6.12 -13.70 -7.53
N ALA A 33 -4.98 -13.11 -7.88
CA ALA A 33 -4.22 -12.25 -6.97
C ALA A 33 -5.02 -10.99 -6.60
N VAL A 34 -5.68 -10.38 -7.59
CA VAL A 34 -6.58 -9.23 -7.36
C VAL A 34 -7.78 -9.65 -6.52
N ALA A 35 -8.41 -10.78 -6.82
CA ALA A 35 -9.54 -11.30 -6.03
C ALA A 35 -9.13 -11.57 -4.57
N ALA A 36 -7.94 -12.12 -4.33
CA ALA A 36 -7.42 -12.34 -2.97
C ALA A 36 -7.18 -11.02 -2.23
N SER A 37 -6.64 -10.00 -2.94
CA SER A 37 -6.40 -8.67 -2.38
C SER A 37 -7.68 -7.90 -2.04
N ALA A 38 -8.81 -8.24 -2.67
CA ALA A 38 -10.11 -7.61 -2.48
C ALA A 38 -11.13 -8.51 -1.76
N ALA A 39 -10.69 -9.63 -1.16
CA ALA A 39 -11.56 -10.58 -0.46
C ALA A 39 -11.93 -10.09 0.94
N VAL A 40 -12.81 -9.09 1.00
CA VAL A 40 -13.30 -8.47 2.24
C VAL A 40 -13.94 -9.54 3.14
N PRO A 41 -13.55 -9.64 4.42
CA PRO A 41 -14.12 -10.57 5.37
C PRO A 41 -15.66 -10.47 5.43
N VAL A 42 -16.33 -11.60 5.71
CA VAL A 42 -17.80 -11.70 5.79
C VAL A 42 -18.51 -11.65 4.43
N ILE A 43 -18.02 -10.80 3.49
CA ILE A 43 -18.62 -10.67 2.15
C ILE A 43 -18.11 -11.79 1.23
N PHE A 44 -16.82 -12.10 1.32
CA PHE A 44 -16.18 -13.11 0.49
C PHE A 44 -15.61 -14.25 1.33
N THR A 45 -15.59 -15.44 0.73
CA THR A 45 -14.82 -16.57 1.25
C THR A 45 -13.33 -16.34 0.97
N PRO A 46 -12.42 -16.83 1.83
CA PRO A 46 -10.99 -16.74 1.57
C PRO A 46 -10.59 -17.40 0.24
N ILE A 47 -9.71 -16.75 -0.49
CA ILE A 47 -9.03 -17.37 -1.63
C ILE A 47 -8.01 -18.36 -1.09
N VAL A 48 -8.00 -19.56 -1.64
CA VAL A 48 -7.15 -20.66 -1.17
C VAL A 48 -6.05 -20.96 -2.19
N ILE A 49 -4.80 -20.96 -1.71
CA ILE A 49 -3.64 -21.43 -2.49
C ILE A 49 -3.15 -22.74 -1.88
N GLN A 50 -2.98 -23.74 -2.72
CA GLN A 50 -2.42 -25.03 -2.30
C GLN A 50 -0.90 -24.93 -2.20
N ASP A 51 -0.35 -25.50 -1.13
CA ASP A 51 1.06 -25.74 -0.97
C ASP A 51 1.43 -27.11 -1.57
N TYR A 52 2.45 -27.11 -2.41
CA TYR A 52 2.98 -28.31 -3.07
C TYR A 52 4.31 -28.77 -2.46
N THR A 53 4.59 -28.38 -1.22
CA THR A 53 5.78 -28.83 -0.46
C THR A 53 5.84 -30.35 -0.44
N GLY A 54 6.91 -30.93 -0.86
CA GLY A 54 7.07 -32.37 -1.08
C GLY A 54 7.35 -32.68 -2.55
N GLY A 55 6.99 -31.76 -3.46
CA GLY A 55 7.30 -31.82 -4.88
C GLY A 55 8.58 -31.09 -5.30
N CYS A 56 9.18 -30.28 -4.42
CA CYS A 56 10.39 -29.51 -4.72
C CYS A 56 11.43 -29.54 -3.58
N GLN A 57 12.69 -29.32 -3.96
CA GLN A 57 13.82 -29.19 -3.01
C GLN A 57 14.46 -27.81 -3.04
N LEU A 58 13.72 -26.78 -3.46
CA LEU A 58 14.24 -25.41 -3.53
C LEU A 58 14.52 -24.89 -2.12
N ALA A 59 15.74 -24.46 -1.89
CA ALA A 59 16.12 -23.81 -0.64
C ALA A 59 15.55 -22.40 -0.60
N LEU A 60 15.07 -21.98 0.56
CA LEU A 60 14.73 -20.57 0.80
C LEU A 60 16.00 -19.69 0.70
N PRO A 61 15.85 -18.44 0.26
CA PRO A 61 16.97 -17.50 0.23
C PRO A 61 17.67 -17.36 1.59
N GLU A 62 18.96 -17.14 1.57
CA GLU A 62 19.78 -17.08 2.80
C GLU A 62 19.31 -16.00 3.78
N TRP A 63 18.74 -14.90 3.28
CA TRP A 63 18.22 -13.84 4.14
C TRP A 63 17.09 -14.33 5.06
N VAL A 64 16.30 -15.33 4.65
CA VAL A 64 15.23 -15.92 5.49
C VAL A 64 15.84 -16.54 6.73
N ARG A 65 16.90 -17.35 6.57
CA ARG A 65 17.62 -17.97 7.69
C ARG A 65 18.27 -16.91 8.58
N ARG A 66 18.93 -15.90 7.97
CA ARG A 66 19.54 -14.79 8.70
C ARG A 66 18.54 -14.08 9.59
N VAL A 67 17.41 -13.67 9.02
CA VAL A 67 16.33 -12.96 9.71
C VAL A 67 15.74 -13.77 10.85
N ARG A 68 15.48 -15.05 10.64
CA ARG A 68 14.91 -15.93 11.68
C ARG A 68 15.81 -16.13 12.89
N ASN A 69 17.12 -16.10 12.69
CA ASN A 69 18.12 -16.28 13.74
C ASN A 69 18.54 -14.96 14.42
N ASP A 70 18.08 -13.82 13.95
CA ASP A 70 18.39 -12.51 14.52
C ASP A 70 17.27 -12.07 15.50
N PRO A 71 17.56 -12.02 16.82
CA PRO A 71 16.56 -11.61 17.81
C PRO A 71 16.23 -10.11 17.78
N GLN A 72 17.04 -9.29 17.10
CA GLN A 72 16.86 -7.85 17.01
C GLN A 72 16.21 -7.41 15.68
N VAL A 73 15.87 -8.34 14.82
CA VAL A 73 15.27 -8.02 13.51
C VAL A 73 13.87 -7.42 13.66
N ALA A 74 13.53 -6.53 12.75
CA ALA A 74 12.20 -5.91 12.73
C ALA A 74 11.08 -6.97 12.63
N PRO A 75 10.01 -6.86 13.45
CA PRO A 75 8.92 -7.86 13.49
C PRO A 75 8.27 -8.13 12.14
N LEU A 76 8.16 -7.12 11.28
CA LEU A 76 7.55 -7.25 9.96
C LEU A 76 8.26 -8.29 9.10
N ILE A 77 9.57 -8.16 8.91
CA ILE A 77 10.32 -9.12 8.08
C ILE A 77 10.44 -10.47 8.76
N LYS A 78 10.49 -10.49 10.10
CA LYS A 78 10.53 -11.75 10.85
C LYS A 78 9.24 -12.57 10.63
N SER A 79 8.07 -11.95 10.76
CA SER A 79 6.79 -12.64 10.57
C SER A 79 6.65 -13.20 9.14
N TYR A 80 7.13 -12.45 8.15
CA TYR A 80 7.14 -12.91 6.77
C TYR A 80 8.12 -14.07 6.54
N ALA A 81 9.33 -13.99 7.11
CA ALA A 81 10.32 -15.08 7.02
C ALA A 81 9.82 -16.36 7.71
N ASP A 82 9.15 -16.22 8.86
CA ASP A 82 8.53 -17.35 9.57
C ASP A 82 7.39 -17.98 8.75
N ALA A 83 6.59 -17.16 8.05
CA ALA A 83 5.55 -17.66 7.14
C ALA A 83 6.15 -18.46 5.98
N LEU A 84 7.19 -17.94 5.32
CA LEU A 84 7.89 -18.65 4.23
C LEU A 84 8.41 -20.02 4.69
N GLU A 85 8.93 -20.11 5.91
CA GLU A 85 9.41 -21.37 6.48
C GLU A 85 8.25 -22.34 6.76
N ARG A 86 7.11 -21.87 7.28
CA ARG A 86 5.92 -22.73 7.49
C ARG A 86 5.37 -23.28 6.19
N TYR A 87 5.40 -22.48 5.11
CA TYR A 87 5.06 -22.98 3.78
C TYR A 87 6.09 -24.06 3.38
N ARG A 88 7.37 -23.74 3.47
CA ARG A 88 8.46 -24.65 3.04
C ARG A 88 8.52 -25.96 3.82
N SER A 89 8.14 -25.95 5.11
CA SER A 89 8.09 -27.14 5.95
C SER A 89 6.84 -28.01 5.73
N GLY A 90 5.84 -27.52 4.98
CA GLY A 90 4.56 -28.19 4.80
C GLY A 90 3.63 -28.11 6.02
N GLU A 91 3.93 -27.23 6.99
CA GLU A 91 3.04 -26.97 8.13
C GLU A 91 1.70 -26.41 7.66
N VAL A 92 1.70 -25.62 6.59
CA VAL A 92 0.52 -25.00 5.99
C VAL A 92 0.21 -25.66 4.65
N LYS A 93 -0.73 -26.59 4.63
CA LYS A 93 -1.13 -27.29 3.40
C LYS A 93 -1.97 -26.42 2.45
N TYR A 94 -2.75 -25.50 2.99
CA TYR A 94 -3.59 -24.57 2.24
C TYR A 94 -3.50 -23.18 2.83
N VAL A 95 -2.88 -22.25 2.12
CA VAL A 95 -2.85 -20.83 2.49
C VAL A 95 -4.22 -20.23 2.22
N LYS A 96 -4.78 -19.55 3.21
CA LYS A 96 -6.08 -18.88 3.12
C LYS A 96 -5.90 -17.38 3.19
N LEU A 97 -6.32 -16.72 2.12
CA LEU A 97 -6.09 -15.29 1.90
C LEU A 97 -7.40 -14.51 1.99
N LEU A 98 -7.35 -13.40 2.69
CA LEU A 98 -8.37 -12.38 2.74
C LEU A 98 -7.81 -11.04 2.25
N ASP A 99 -8.66 -10.01 2.23
CA ASP A 99 -8.34 -8.65 1.82
C ASP A 99 -6.99 -8.17 2.37
N GLY A 100 -6.16 -7.65 1.49
CA GLY A 100 -4.83 -7.16 1.84
C GLY A 100 -4.85 -6.04 2.88
N GLY A 101 -5.92 -5.27 2.90
CA GLY A 101 -6.10 -4.16 3.83
C GLY A 101 -6.11 -4.54 5.30
N LEU A 102 -6.39 -5.79 5.65
CA LEU A 102 -6.34 -6.25 7.05
C LEU A 102 -4.95 -6.14 7.68
N VAL A 103 -3.89 -6.33 6.91
CA VAL A 103 -2.50 -6.31 7.41
C VAL A 103 -1.62 -5.28 6.74
N ASP A 104 -1.92 -4.87 5.50
CA ASP A 104 -1.12 -3.93 4.71
C ASP A 104 -1.99 -3.20 3.68
N ASN A 105 -2.83 -2.31 4.15
CA ASN A 105 -3.81 -1.59 3.33
C ASN A 105 -3.19 -0.76 2.20
N PHE A 106 -1.99 -0.25 2.41
CA PHE A 106 -1.28 0.58 1.42
C PHE A 106 -0.33 -0.22 0.52
N GLY A 107 -0.18 -1.52 0.74
CA GLY A 107 0.72 -2.37 -0.04
C GLY A 107 2.20 -2.07 0.15
N LEU A 108 2.60 -1.56 1.31
CA LEU A 108 3.96 -1.10 1.60
C LEU A 108 4.89 -2.22 2.06
N ALA A 109 4.33 -3.30 2.61
CA ALA A 109 5.10 -4.40 3.19
C ALA A 109 6.04 -5.03 2.18
N GLY A 110 5.63 -5.20 0.93
CA GLY A 110 6.46 -5.82 -0.11
C GLY A 110 7.78 -5.09 -0.32
N PHE A 111 7.72 -3.76 -0.45
CA PHE A 111 8.93 -2.94 -0.63
C PHE A 111 9.77 -2.86 0.65
N THR A 112 9.12 -2.68 1.79
CA THR A 112 9.79 -2.65 3.11
C THR A 112 10.55 -3.95 3.37
N ILE A 113 9.92 -5.10 3.13
CA ILE A 113 10.55 -6.42 3.27
C ILE A 113 11.72 -6.57 2.30
N ALA A 114 11.57 -6.17 1.03
CA ALA A 114 12.65 -6.23 0.06
C ALA A 114 13.88 -5.40 0.50
N ARG A 115 13.64 -4.22 1.10
CA ARG A 115 14.71 -3.40 1.68
C ARG A 115 15.35 -4.08 2.89
N LEU A 116 14.57 -4.55 3.84
CA LEU A 116 15.06 -5.20 5.07
C LEU A 116 15.74 -6.55 4.81
N ALA A 117 15.33 -7.27 3.78
CA ALA A 117 15.96 -8.51 3.35
C ALA A 117 17.35 -8.30 2.74
N SER A 118 17.59 -7.11 2.20
CA SER A 118 18.88 -6.79 1.58
C SER A 118 20.00 -6.68 2.61
N SER A 119 21.16 -7.23 2.26
CA SER A 119 22.40 -7.10 3.03
C SER A 119 23.29 -5.94 2.57
N THR A 120 22.83 -5.17 1.57
CA THR A 120 23.60 -4.08 0.99
C THR A 120 22.93 -2.73 1.23
N PRO A 121 23.70 -1.64 1.34
CA PRO A 121 23.16 -0.30 1.56
C PRO A 121 22.34 0.23 0.37
N PHE A 122 22.44 -0.40 -0.79
CA PHE A 122 21.74 0.01 -2.01
C PHE A 122 20.56 -0.91 -2.39
N GLY A 123 20.44 -2.07 -1.75
CA GLY A 123 19.33 -2.96 -2.09
C GLY A 123 17.96 -2.41 -1.66
N PRO A 124 16.92 -2.75 -2.41
CA PRO A 124 16.81 -3.82 -3.41
C PRO A 124 17.33 -3.47 -4.83
N LEU A 125 17.91 -2.30 -5.03
CA LEU A 125 18.48 -1.90 -6.32
C LEU A 125 19.77 -2.66 -6.62
N ALA A 126 20.13 -2.75 -7.91
CA ALA A 126 21.48 -3.12 -8.31
C ALA A 126 22.44 -1.93 -8.08
N PRO A 127 23.75 -2.16 -7.84
CA PRO A 127 24.69 -1.07 -7.60
C PRO A 127 24.79 -0.06 -8.74
N GLN A 128 24.60 -0.50 -9.99
CA GLN A 128 24.57 0.37 -11.18
C GLN A 128 23.33 1.29 -11.21
N GLU A 129 22.21 0.82 -10.70
CA GLU A 129 20.98 1.61 -10.58
C GLU A 129 21.11 2.61 -9.42
N ALA A 130 21.63 2.14 -8.30
CA ALA A 130 21.83 2.92 -7.10
C ALA A 130 22.79 4.11 -7.28
N VAL A 131 23.86 3.93 -8.08
CA VAL A 131 24.76 5.04 -8.45
C VAL A 131 24.06 6.10 -9.29
N LYS A 132 23.15 5.71 -10.17
CA LYS A 132 22.44 6.60 -11.10
C LYS A 132 21.21 7.25 -10.46
N LEU A 133 20.69 6.69 -9.37
CA LEU A 133 19.48 7.18 -8.71
C LEU A 133 19.71 8.61 -8.20
N ARG A 134 18.84 9.52 -8.60
CA ARG A 134 18.86 10.92 -8.14
C ARG A 134 17.58 11.30 -7.41
N ARG A 135 16.46 10.82 -7.90
CA ARG A 135 15.14 11.11 -7.34
C ARG A 135 14.33 9.82 -7.25
N PHE A 136 13.69 9.63 -6.11
CA PHE A 136 12.78 8.54 -5.87
C PHE A 136 11.46 9.13 -5.37
N LEU A 137 10.35 8.83 -6.04
CA LEU A 137 9.02 9.26 -5.63
C LEU A 137 8.19 8.05 -5.28
N PHE A 138 7.63 8.07 -4.08
CA PHE A 138 6.64 7.10 -3.65
C PHE A 138 5.39 7.83 -3.15
N LEU A 139 4.26 7.62 -3.81
CA LEU A 139 2.98 8.20 -3.43
C LEU A 139 1.99 7.10 -3.10
N VAL A 140 1.53 7.10 -1.87
CA VAL A 140 0.42 6.27 -1.41
C VAL A 140 -0.88 6.97 -1.77
N VAL A 141 -1.75 6.28 -2.49
CA VAL A 141 -3.11 6.75 -2.78
C VAL A 141 -4.05 6.14 -1.74
N ASP A 142 -4.50 6.97 -0.82
CA ASP A 142 -5.40 6.58 0.26
C ASP A 142 -6.84 6.96 -0.11
N SER A 143 -7.62 5.97 -0.49
CA SER A 143 -9.07 6.09 -0.70
C SER A 143 -9.89 5.66 0.52
N GLY A 144 -9.24 5.49 1.67
CA GLY A 144 -9.88 5.15 2.93
C GLY A 144 -10.94 6.17 3.32
N ARG A 145 -12.09 5.67 3.78
CA ARG A 145 -13.19 6.52 4.22
C ARG A 145 -12.93 7.04 5.63
N ALA A 146 -13.41 8.24 5.90
CA ALA A 146 -13.41 8.76 7.27
C ALA A 146 -14.23 7.86 8.21
N PRO A 147 -13.94 7.87 9.53
CA PRO A 147 -14.73 7.13 10.51
C PRO A 147 -16.23 7.43 10.35
N SER A 148 -17.05 6.40 10.33
CA SER A 148 -18.50 6.51 10.16
C SER A 148 -19.24 5.48 11.03
N GLY A 149 -20.48 5.77 11.36
CA GLY A 149 -21.34 4.87 12.12
C GLY A 149 -22.27 5.64 13.07
N ALA A 150 -23.58 5.48 12.89
CA ALA A 150 -24.59 6.12 13.75
C ALA A 150 -24.47 5.69 15.22
N TRP A 151 -23.92 4.51 15.47
CA TRP A 151 -23.65 3.98 16.82
C TRP A 151 -22.70 4.86 17.65
N ALA A 152 -21.86 5.69 17.00
CA ALA A 152 -21.00 6.63 17.71
C ALA A 152 -21.79 7.73 18.47
N GLN A 153 -23.06 7.93 18.14
CA GLN A 153 -23.96 8.89 18.78
C GLN A 153 -24.88 8.24 19.83
N THR A 154 -24.72 6.95 20.11
CA THR A 154 -25.61 6.21 21.01
C THR A 154 -24.79 5.43 22.04
N VAL A 155 -25.43 5.09 23.16
CA VAL A 155 -24.81 4.20 24.19
C VAL A 155 -24.67 2.77 23.66
N SER A 156 -25.54 2.37 22.73
CA SER A 156 -25.49 1.04 22.10
C SER A 156 -24.42 1.01 21.02
N GLY A 157 -23.45 0.08 21.13
CA GLY A 157 -22.45 -0.15 20.08
C GLY A 157 -23.00 -0.96 18.90
N PRO A 158 -22.18 -1.15 17.85
CA PRO A 158 -22.52 -2.03 16.74
C PRO A 158 -22.64 -3.48 17.23
N ARG A 159 -23.44 -4.32 16.56
CA ARG A 159 -23.69 -5.72 16.92
C ARG A 159 -23.63 -6.63 15.69
N GLY A 160 -23.40 -7.93 15.91
CA GLY A 160 -23.39 -8.92 14.84
C GLY A 160 -22.41 -8.56 13.73
N VAL A 161 -22.88 -8.55 12.50
CA VAL A 161 -22.07 -8.23 11.31
C VAL A 161 -21.47 -6.83 11.37
N ASP A 162 -22.24 -5.83 11.83
CA ASP A 162 -21.75 -4.45 11.95
C ASP A 162 -20.55 -4.33 12.93
N LEU A 163 -20.53 -5.13 13.98
CA LEU A 163 -19.41 -5.17 14.91
C LEU A 163 -18.17 -5.78 14.25
N ILE A 164 -18.34 -6.85 13.47
CA ILE A 164 -17.23 -7.48 12.75
C ILE A 164 -16.66 -6.52 11.72
N MET A 165 -17.51 -5.82 10.97
CA MET A 165 -17.09 -4.82 10.00
C MET A 165 -16.37 -3.65 10.67
N ALA A 166 -16.90 -3.12 11.77
CA ALA A 166 -16.25 -2.04 12.53
C ALA A 166 -14.88 -2.47 13.10
N ALA A 167 -14.76 -3.71 13.57
CA ALA A 167 -13.48 -4.26 14.01
C ALA A 167 -12.47 -4.41 12.86
N SER A 168 -12.93 -4.86 11.69
CA SER A 168 -12.11 -4.95 10.47
C SER A 168 -11.62 -3.56 10.04
N ASP A 169 -12.52 -2.57 9.96
CA ASP A 169 -12.19 -1.20 9.62
C ASP A 169 -11.19 -0.57 10.61
N THR A 170 -11.36 -0.87 11.90
CA THR A 170 -10.43 -0.42 12.93
C THR A 170 -9.02 -1.02 12.73
N ALA A 171 -8.94 -2.32 12.47
CA ALA A 171 -7.67 -3.00 12.22
C ALA A 171 -6.99 -2.45 10.96
N THR A 172 -7.74 -2.31 9.87
CA THR A 172 -7.27 -1.76 8.59
C THR A 172 -6.76 -0.32 8.76
N GLY A 173 -7.53 0.54 9.43
CA GLY A 173 -7.15 1.94 9.63
C GLY A 173 -5.91 2.09 10.53
N ALA A 174 -5.85 1.38 11.65
CA ALA A 174 -4.68 1.39 12.54
C ALA A 174 -3.44 0.82 11.85
N GLY A 175 -3.60 -0.29 11.11
CA GLY A 175 -2.53 -0.91 10.32
C GLY A 175 -1.99 0.02 9.24
N ALA A 176 -2.87 0.75 8.53
CA ALA A 176 -2.50 1.71 7.50
C ALA A 176 -1.62 2.85 8.06
N ILE A 177 -2.01 3.42 9.21
CA ILE A 177 -1.23 4.48 9.87
C ILE A 177 0.14 3.96 10.29
N GLY A 178 0.17 2.78 10.95
CA GLY A 178 1.42 2.17 11.43
C GLY A 178 2.37 1.79 10.29
N SER A 179 1.84 1.16 9.23
CA SER A 179 2.65 0.74 8.07
C SER A 179 3.21 1.93 7.29
N TYR A 180 2.44 3.02 7.13
CA TYR A 180 2.93 4.23 6.49
C TYR A 180 4.07 4.88 7.29
N SER A 181 3.92 5.01 8.60
CA SER A 181 4.95 5.61 9.47
C SER A 181 6.25 4.77 9.46
N ALA A 182 6.12 3.44 9.54
CA ALA A 182 7.26 2.54 9.47
C ALA A 182 7.95 2.58 8.10
N PHE A 183 7.19 2.66 7.03
CA PHE A 183 7.70 2.79 5.67
C PHE A 183 8.48 4.10 5.48
N ASP A 184 7.90 5.23 5.89
CA ASP A 184 8.54 6.55 5.78
C ASP A 184 9.88 6.57 6.52
N GLY A 185 9.94 6.06 7.76
CA GLY A 185 11.17 5.91 8.51
C GLY A 185 12.20 5.02 7.79
N THR A 186 11.78 3.85 7.32
CA THR A 186 12.66 2.91 6.59
C THR A 186 13.24 3.55 5.32
N MET A 187 12.45 4.37 4.62
CA MET A 187 12.91 5.06 3.41
C MET A 187 13.90 6.19 3.72
N GLY A 188 13.70 6.90 4.83
CA GLY A 188 14.66 7.90 5.32
C GLY A 188 16.02 7.27 5.63
N ASP A 189 16.02 6.21 6.42
CA ASP A 189 17.22 5.46 6.77
C ASP A 189 17.93 4.92 5.52
N TRP A 190 17.16 4.41 4.56
CA TRP A 190 17.73 3.91 3.30
C TRP A 190 18.36 5.02 2.46
N GLN A 191 17.73 6.20 2.37
CA GLN A 191 18.34 7.34 1.69
C GLN A 191 19.70 7.69 2.29
N ASP A 192 19.79 7.73 3.61
CA ASP A 192 21.03 8.05 4.32
C ASP A 192 22.11 6.98 4.13
N GLU A 193 21.74 5.70 4.18
CA GLU A 193 22.67 4.60 3.89
C GLU A 193 23.17 4.63 2.44
N LEU A 194 22.27 4.90 1.50
CA LEU A 194 22.61 5.02 0.09
C LEU A 194 23.59 6.17 -0.16
N VAL A 195 23.37 7.33 0.46
CA VAL A 195 24.28 8.48 0.37
C VAL A 195 25.64 8.14 0.98
N ARG A 196 25.69 7.52 2.16
CA ARG A 196 26.95 7.08 2.78
C ARG A 196 27.72 6.13 1.87
N TRP A 197 27.05 5.12 1.31
CA TRP A 197 27.69 4.16 0.40
C TRP A 197 28.21 4.86 -0.86
N ARG A 198 27.41 5.69 -1.52
CA ARG A 198 27.82 6.43 -2.73
C ARG A 198 29.03 7.31 -2.48
N CYS A 199 29.05 8.03 -1.36
CA CYS A 199 30.16 8.93 -1.01
C CYS A 199 31.41 8.18 -0.52
N GLY A 200 31.31 6.89 -0.25
CA GLY A 200 32.45 6.01 0.03
C GLY A 200 33.10 5.41 -1.22
N LEU A 201 32.46 5.55 -2.41
CA LEU A 201 33.04 5.05 -3.66
C LEU A 201 34.17 5.96 -4.15
N SER A 202 35.26 5.37 -4.62
CA SER A 202 36.30 6.08 -5.38
C SER A 202 35.74 6.55 -6.75
N GLU A 203 36.43 7.50 -7.38
CA GLU A 203 36.09 7.97 -8.73
C GLU A 203 36.09 6.81 -9.75
N ALA A 204 37.09 5.92 -9.67
CA ALA A 204 37.16 4.77 -10.56
C ALA A 204 36.01 3.77 -10.35
N GLU A 205 35.62 3.52 -9.10
CA GLU A 205 34.49 2.63 -8.78
C GLU A 205 33.16 3.22 -9.25
N SER A 206 32.90 4.51 -8.97
CA SER A 206 31.69 5.18 -9.40
C SER A 206 31.56 5.21 -10.92
N ALA A 207 32.67 5.49 -11.64
CA ALA A 207 32.71 5.45 -13.09
C ALA A 207 32.42 4.04 -13.64
N ARG A 208 33.02 2.98 -13.05
CA ARG A 208 32.76 1.58 -13.40
C ARG A 208 31.28 1.19 -13.20
N LEU A 209 30.63 1.74 -12.21
CA LEU A 209 29.20 1.53 -11.95
C LEU A 209 28.32 2.39 -12.85
N GLY A 210 28.89 3.25 -13.70
CA GLY A 210 28.19 4.05 -14.69
C GLY A 210 27.71 5.40 -14.15
N ALA A 211 28.43 5.98 -13.19
CA ALA A 211 28.20 7.35 -12.75
C ALA A 211 28.36 8.33 -13.96
N PRO A 212 27.42 9.24 -14.20
CA PRO A 212 27.53 10.21 -15.29
C PRO A 212 28.60 11.28 -14.97
N PRO A 213 29.11 12.00 -16.00
CA PRO A 213 29.99 13.15 -15.78
C PRO A 213 29.36 14.16 -14.82
N GLY A 214 30.13 14.70 -13.88
CA GLY A 214 29.65 15.63 -12.85
C GLY A 214 28.77 14.97 -11.76
N TRP A 215 28.83 13.66 -11.63
CA TRP A 215 28.09 12.92 -10.62
C TRP A 215 28.42 13.44 -9.21
N ASN A 216 27.36 13.61 -8.41
CA ASN A 216 27.46 13.99 -7.02
C ASN A 216 26.89 12.86 -6.13
N CYS A 217 27.72 12.33 -5.24
CA CYS A 217 27.33 11.25 -4.35
C CYS A 217 26.16 11.60 -3.43
N ARG A 218 25.99 12.88 -3.08
CA ARG A 218 24.90 13.40 -2.22
C ARG A 218 23.63 13.76 -2.98
N ASP A 219 23.65 13.76 -4.33
CA ASP A 219 22.46 14.11 -5.13
C ASP A 219 21.50 12.92 -5.22
N VAL A 220 20.95 12.55 -4.07
CA VAL A 220 19.86 11.58 -3.92
C VAL A 220 18.81 12.21 -3.01
N LYS A 221 17.57 12.19 -3.45
CA LYS A 221 16.46 12.65 -2.63
C LYS A 221 15.23 11.76 -2.83
N PHE A 222 14.69 11.27 -1.72
CA PHE A 222 13.45 10.54 -1.67
C PHE A 222 12.31 11.48 -1.34
N PHE A 223 11.18 11.25 -1.99
CA PHE A 223 9.94 11.97 -1.81
C PHE A 223 8.87 10.95 -1.47
N ILE A 224 8.46 10.92 -0.22
CA ILE A 224 7.43 10.02 0.29
C ILE A 224 6.21 10.85 0.63
N GLY A 225 5.07 10.50 0.07
CA GLY A 225 3.85 11.26 0.27
C GLY A 225 2.60 10.42 0.23
N ARG A 226 1.52 10.99 0.74
CA ARG A 226 0.18 10.40 0.72
C ARG A 226 -0.76 11.34 0.00
N ILE A 227 -1.65 10.77 -0.81
CA ILE A 227 -2.77 11.44 -1.46
C ILE A 227 -4.04 10.92 -0.82
N SER A 228 -4.88 11.80 -0.30
CA SER A 228 -6.11 11.44 0.40
C SER A 228 -7.19 12.51 0.24
N PHE A 229 -8.42 12.19 0.55
CA PHE A 229 -9.56 13.10 0.40
C PHE A 229 -9.48 14.33 1.29
N ASP A 230 -8.89 14.23 2.48
CA ASP A 230 -8.71 15.33 3.43
C ASP A 230 -7.88 16.50 2.86
N GLN A 231 -7.04 16.25 1.84
CA GLN A 231 -6.26 17.29 1.16
C GLN A 231 -7.09 18.20 0.23
N LEU A 232 -8.36 17.85 -0.01
CA LEU A 232 -9.25 18.58 -0.93
C LEU A 232 -10.18 19.59 -0.23
N GLY A 233 -9.99 19.81 1.06
CA GLY A 233 -10.83 20.66 1.89
C GLY A 233 -12.08 19.94 2.43
N HIS A 234 -12.59 20.46 3.56
CA HIS A 234 -13.58 19.76 4.38
C HIS A 234 -14.87 19.38 3.64
N GLU A 235 -15.47 20.30 2.88
CA GLU A 235 -16.74 20.06 2.18
C GLU A 235 -16.59 18.97 1.10
N ARG A 236 -15.50 19.05 0.31
CA ARG A 236 -15.25 18.09 -0.77
C ARG A 236 -14.86 16.73 -0.20
N ALA A 237 -14.03 16.70 0.84
CA ALA A 237 -13.68 15.48 1.55
C ALA A 237 -14.94 14.78 2.12
N ALA A 238 -15.87 15.54 2.71
CA ALA A 238 -17.12 14.98 3.23
C ALA A 238 -17.97 14.34 2.11
N ALA A 239 -18.10 15.01 0.95
CA ALA A 239 -18.82 14.46 -0.19
C ALA A 239 -18.17 13.17 -0.74
N LEU A 240 -16.84 13.12 -0.83
CA LEU A 240 -16.11 11.95 -1.29
C LEU A 240 -16.19 10.80 -0.30
N ASN A 241 -16.11 11.08 1.00
CA ASN A 241 -16.27 10.07 2.06
C ASN A 241 -17.70 9.48 2.13
N ALA A 242 -18.69 10.16 1.60
CA ALA A 242 -20.06 9.68 1.51
C ALA A 242 -20.27 8.66 0.37
N VAL A 243 -19.34 8.56 -0.58
CA VAL A 243 -19.40 7.54 -1.65
C VAL A 243 -19.19 6.16 -1.04
N GLU A 244 -20.17 5.28 -1.27
CA GLU A 244 -20.09 3.92 -0.75
C GLU A 244 -19.09 3.05 -1.54
N THR A 245 -18.45 2.11 -0.85
CA THR A 245 -17.61 1.10 -1.49
C THR A 245 -18.50 0.07 -2.16
N ARG A 246 -18.57 0.09 -3.50
CA ARG A 246 -19.39 -0.80 -4.34
C ARG A 246 -18.64 -1.23 -5.58
N PHE A 247 -19.02 -2.37 -6.16
CA PHE A 247 -18.49 -2.82 -7.45
C PHE A 247 -18.97 -1.98 -8.65
N SER A 248 -20.07 -1.27 -8.50
CA SER A 248 -20.61 -0.39 -9.52
C SER A 248 -21.07 0.91 -8.87
N LEU A 249 -20.61 2.02 -9.40
CA LEU A 249 -20.99 3.37 -8.99
C LEU A 249 -21.72 4.08 -10.13
N PRO A 250 -22.63 5.02 -9.84
CA PRO A 250 -23.15 5.96 -10.80
C PRO A 250 -22.03 6.75 -11.50
N SER A 251 -22.22 7.08 -12.78
CA SER A 251 -21.18 7.75 -13.59
C SER A 251 -20.74 9.09 -13.00
N ASP A 252 -21.65 9.86 -12.43
CA ASP A 252 -21.36 11.14 -11.78
C ASP A 252 -20.43 10.98 -10.55
N GLN A 253 -20.62 9.91 -9.77
CA GLN A 253 -19.72 9.60 -8.66
C GLN A 253 -18.34 9.16 -9.14
N VAL A 254 -18.27 8.38 -10.22
CA VAL A 254 -16.98 8.00 -10.84
C VAL A 254 -16.23 9.23 -11.33
N GLU A 255 -16.92 10.13 -12.05
CA GLU A 255 -16.31 11.38 -12.53
C GLU A 255 -15.84 12.28 -11.38
N MET A 256 -16.62 12.37 -10.32
CA MET A 256 -16.25 13.11 -9.11
C MET A 256 -14.97 12.54 -8.47
N LEU A 257 -14.84 11.22 -8.37
CA LEU A 257 -13.64 10.56 -7.82
C LEU A 257 -12.44 10.75 -8.71
N ILE A 258 -12.57 10.64 -10.04
CA ILE A 258 -11.50 10.90 -11.00
C ILE A 258 -10.99 12.35 -10.87
N ALA A 259 -11.90 13.32 -10.86
CA ALA A 259 -11.57 14.73 -10.68
C ALA A 259 -10.87 14.98 -9.32
N ALA A 260 -11.34 14.31 -8.27
CA ALA A 260 -10.71 14.40 -6.95
C ALA A 260 -9.27 13.87 -6.96
N GLY A 261 -9.02 12.73 -7.60
CA GLY A 261 -7.68 12.16 -7.74
C GLY A 261 -6.72 13.09 -8.48
N HIS A 262 -7.16 13.68 -9.59
CA HIS A 262 -6.38 14.66 -10.33
C HIS A 262 -6.02 15.89 -9.48
N ASP A 263 -6.98 16.46 -8.76
CA ASP A 263 -6.77 17.67 -7.98
C ASP A 263 -5.90 17.38 -6.75
N ALA A 264 -6.12 16.24 -6.09
CA ALA A 264 -5.31 15.82 -4.95
C ALA A 264 -3.85 15.63 -5.34
N LEU A 265 -3.57 14.98 -6.48
CA LEU A 265 -2.21 14.84 -7.01
C LEU A 265 -1.57 16.20 -7.33
N ARG A 266 -2.28 17.07 -8.04
CA ARG A 266 -1.78 18.42 -8.40
C ARG A 266 -1.47 19.29 -7.19
N ASN A 267 -2.27 19.18 -6.14
CA ASN A 267 -2.14 19.96 -4.92
C ASN A 267 -1.16 19.32 -3.91
N ASN A 268 -0.77 18.07 -4.12
CA ASN A 268 0.11 17.36 -3.19
C ASN A 268 1.50 18.03 -3.12
N PRO A 269 1.95 18.47 -1.94
CA PRO A 269 3.22 19.19 -1.80
C PRO A 269 4.42 18.31 -2.16
N THR A 270 4.41 17.03 -1.76
CA THR A 270 5.49 16.08 -2.06
C THR A 270 5.66 15.88 -3.57
N PHE A 271 4.56 15.70 -4.29
CA PHE A 271 4.59 15.57 -5.75
C PHE A 271 5.11 16.83 -6.43
N ARG A 272 4.66 17.99 -5.98
CA ARG A 272 5.14 19.29 -6.52
C ARG A 272 6.62 19.50 -6.26
N ASP A 273 7.12 19.16 -5.08
CA ASP A 273 8.53 19.31 -4.73
C ASP A 273 9.40 18.29 -5.49
N PHE A 274 8.88 17.07 -5.75
CA PHE A 274 9.53 16.14 -6.66
C PHE A 274 9.66 16.74 -8.07
N LEU A 275 8.59 17.28 -8.65
CA LEU A 275 8.63 17.89 -9.99
C LEU A 275 9.63 19.05 -10.06
N LYS A 276 9.64 19.96 -9.05
CA LYS A 276 10.62 21.06 -8.97
C LYS A 276 12.07 20.57 -8.90
N SER A 277 12.30 19.37 -8.36
CA SER A 277 13.64 18.80 -8.22
C SER A 277 14.20 18.22 -9.52
N MET A 278 13.37 18.12 -10.57
CA MET A 278 13.75 17.57 -11.87
C MET A 278 14.16 18.69 -12.82
N PRO A 279 15.35 18.62 -13.47
CA PRO A 279 15.77 19.61 -14.43
C PRO A 279 14.81 19.69 -15.64
N GLY A 280 14.42 20.89 -16.02
CA GLY A 280 13.58 21.14 -17.22
C GLY A 280 12.09 20.83 -17.06
N VAL A 281 11.64 20.38 -15.89
CA VAL A 281 10.22 20.19 -15.61
C VAL A 281 9.67 21.48 -14.98
N GLN A 282 8.79 22.16 -15.69
CA GLN A 282 8.02 23.24 -15.07
C GLN A 282 6.92 22.62 -14.21
N PRO A 283 6.79 23.02 -12.94
CA PRO A 283 5.65 22.59 -12.13
C PRO A 283 4.36 22.93 -12.86
N ALA A 284 3.42 22.02 -12.89
CA ALA A 284 2.06 22.33 -13.34
C ALA A 284 1.58 23.60 -12.62
N GLY A 285 0.88 24.50 -13.34
CA GLY A 285 0.48 25.84 -12.88
C GLY A 285 -0.12 25.88 -11.47
N PRO A 286 -0.48 27.05 -10.95
CA PRO A 286 -0.94 27.21 -9.58
C PRO A 286 -2.05 26.20 -9.24
N PRO A 287 -2.20 25.81 -7.96
CA PRO A 287 -3.24 24.89 -7.54
C PRO A 287 -4.58 25.34 -8.14
N VAL A 288 -5.28 24.38 -8.78
CA VAL A 288 -6.63 24.68 -9.26
C VAL A 288 -7.45 25.06 -8.04
N ALA A 289 -7.99 26.27 -8.04
CA ALA A 289 -8.90 26.70 -6.98
C ALA A 289 -10.03 25.66 -6.90
N VAL A 290 -10.20 25.05 -5.74
CA VAL A 290 -11.27 24.08 -5.49
C VAL A 290 -12.59 24.79 -5.78
N ALA A 291 -13.24 24.43 -6.89
CA ALA A 291 -14.57 24.95 -7.20
C ALA A 291 -15.48 24.59 -6.01
N LYS A 292 -16.10 25.61 -5.40
CA LYS A 292 -17.10 25.36 -4.36
C LYS A 292 -18.18 24.47 -4.96
N PRO A 293 -18.51 23.31 -4.36
CA PRO A 293 -19.64 22.52 -4.82
C PRO A 293 -20.88 23.43 -4.77
N THR A 294 -21.57 23.51 -5.89
CA THR A 294 -22.90 24.12 -5.92
C THR A 294 -23.78 23.34 -4.96
N ARG A 295 -24.30 24.01 -3.94
CA ARG A 295 -25.17 23.43 -2.92
C ARG A 295 -26.27 22.64 -3.63
N PRO A 296 -26.43 21.33 -3.38
CA PRO A 296 -27.56 20.61 -3.94
C PRO A 296 -28.84 21.31 -3.47
N THR A 297 -29.70 21.62 -4.40
CA THR A 297 -31.03 22.22 -4.09
C THR A 297 -31.72 21.27 -3.12
N PRO A 298 -32.22 21.72 -1.97
CA PRO A 298 -32.93 20.87 -1.04
C PRO A 298 -34.10 20.19 -1.79
N ILE A 299 -34.10 18.86 -1.77
CA ILE A 299 -35.27 18.10 -2.26
C ILE A 299 -36.45 18.53 -1.39
N ALA A 300 -37.48 19.10 -2.00
CA ALA A 300 -38.65 19.54 -1.28
C ALA A 300 -39.26 18.33 -0.54
N THR A 301 -39.58 18.50 0.73
CA THR A 301 -40.20 17.48 1.59
C THR A 301 -41.53 16.90 1.04
N SER A 302 -42.10 17.52 0.01
CA SER A 302 -43.24 17.01 -0.75
C SER A 302 -42.94 15.74 -1.56
N ASP A 303 -41.70 15.54 -2.04
CA ASP A 303 -41.37 14.41 -2.91
C ASP A 303 -41.09 13.11 -2.15
N ILE A 304 -40.82 13.22 -0.86
CA ILE A 304 -40.59 12.06 0.03
C ILE A 304 -41.96 11.41 0.38
N LYS A 305 -42.99 12.22 0.66
CA LYS A 305 -44.34 11.73 0.97
C LYS A 305 -45.04 11.08 -0.21
N ALA A 306 -44.73 11.48 -1.45
CA ALA A 306 -45.33 10.89 -2.64
C ALA A 306 -44.76 9.50 -2.99
N ARG A 307 -43.55 9.16 -2.52
CA ARG A 307 -42.94 7.84 -2.73
C ARG A 307 -43.34 6.81 -1.67
N GLU A 308 -43.66 7.23 -0.46
CA GLU A 308 -44.20 6.33 0.58
C GLU A 308 -45.64 5.92 0.31
N ALA A 309 -46.43 6.77 -0.33
CA ALA A 309 -47.86 6.48 -0.71
C ALA A 309 -48.01 5.57 -1.93
N SER A 310 -46.93 5.20 -2.63
CA SER A 310 -46.96 4.30 -3.81
C SER A 310 -46.41 2.89 -3.49
N ALA A 311 -46.10 2.60 -2.25
CA ALA A 311 -45.49 1.32 -1.80
C ALA A 311 -46.40 0.54 -0.83
N GLU A 312 -47.68 0.94 -0.67
CA GLU A 312 -48.72 0.13 0.00
C GLU A 312 -49.65 -0.57 -1.06
#